data_383c5e89d26aad0934f4ef0dee91722e
#
_entry.id   383c5e89d26aad0934f4ef0dee91722e
#
_cell.length_a   1.000
_cell.length_b   1.000
_cell.length_c   1.000
_cell.angle_alpha   90.00
_cell.angle_beta   90.00
_cell.angle_gamma   90.00
#
_symmetry.space_group_name_H-M   'P 1'
#
loop_
_entity.id
_entity.type
_entity.pdbx_description
1 polymer ?
#
loop_
_entity_poly.entity_id
_entity_poly.type
_entity_poly.pdbx_seq_one_letter_code
_entity_poly.pdbx_strand_id
1 'polypeptide(L)'
;MFQFFPENFMWSQALNRSMFTGGAFGEISWAASQLSEAAKVYDNDAWFTVLDGLGEKLRSRGREQEAAGHTISARGSNLRAYSYYQWSIAFMEHHDPRREEAFKKSIESFAAFAELSSPKIERIEVPYEGTSFPAWFVPARSHEARIPATVYLPGWDSTKEQGIEFAMSQAERGMATLLCDGPGIGEAVAFRGLVNRHDYEVPSTAALEYLLTRPDVDPERIAVVGLSLGGYRAARAAAFEPRFVGAVAWGAIWDFAKTWASFRDNPKGAVPTPTAHALSVMGAETLDDVAQKLQKWNLEGVADKIRCPLVILHGENDALISTDDAVRFYEETGSEHKELRIFTAEEGGSAHCQNDNRILAHDFIGDWLTDLLHPQP
;
A
#
# COMPACT_ATOMS: atom_id res chain seq x y z
N MET A 1 -13.01 12.67 -4.79
CA MET A 1 -11.57 12.88 -5.07
C MET A 1 -11.39 14.26 -5.71
N PHE A 2 -10.37 15.04 -5.31
CA PHE A 2 -10.07 16.33 -5.92
C PHE A 2 -9.56 16.16 -7.36
N GLN A 3 -10.11 16.93 -8.29
CA GLN A 3 -9.66 16.97 -9.68
C GLN A 3 -8.68 18.14 -9.87
N PHE A 4 -7.42 17.93 -9.43
CA PHE A 4 -6.38 18.95 -9.61
C PHE A 4 -6.10 19.25 -11.09
N PHE A 5 -6.23 18.24 -11.94
CA PHE A 5 -6.05 18.30 -13.38
C PHE A 5 -7.23 17.58 -14.05
N PRO A 6 -8.27 18.30 -14.53
CA PRO A 6 -9.44 17.67 -15.14
C PRO A 6 -9.12 16.78 -16.34
N GLU A 7 -8.08 17.15 -17.11
CA GLU A 7 -7.62 16.44 -18.29
C GLU A 7 -6.59 15.33 -18.00
N ASN A 8 -6.10 15.23 -16.76
CA ASN A 8 -5.09 14.25 -16.36
C ASN A 8 -5.48 13.55 -15.05
N PHE A 9 -6.31 12.51 -15.19
CA PHE A 9 -6.81 11.73 -14.07
C PHE A 9 -5.68 11.12 -13.23
N MET A 10 -4.63 10.59 -13.89
CA MET A 10 -3.54 9.90 -13.20
C MET A 10 -2.73 10.82 -12.29
N TRP A 11 -2.43 12.03 -12.76
CA TRP A 11 -1.76 13.03 -11.95
C TRP A 11 -2.64 13.53 -10.79
N SER A 12 -3.94 13.73 -11.06
CA SER A 12 -4.90 14.06 -10.00
C SER A 12 -4.96 12.97 -8.94
N GLN A 13 -5.00 11.70 -9.35
CA GLN A 13 -5.01 10.55 -8.45
C GLN A 13 -3.72 10.47 -7.63
N ALA A 14 -2.55 10.67 -8.23
CA ALA A 14 -1.26 10.64 -7.54
C ALA A 14 -1.16 11.72 -6.46
N LEU A 15 -1.60 12.97 -6.75
CA LEU A 15 -1.66 14.03 -5.76
C LEU A 15 -2.64 13.73 -4.62
N ASN A 16 -3.82 13.16 -4.92
CA ASN A 16 -4.74 12.75 -3.87
C ASN A 16 -4.15 11.65 -2.97
N ARG A 17 -3.51 10.64 -3.57
CA ARG A 17 -2.83 9.57 -2.81
C ARG A 17 -1.69 10.10 -1.95
N SER A 18 -0.99 11.16 -2.38
CA SER A 18 0.09 11.76 -1.60
C SER A 18 -0.38 12.33 -0.25
N MET A 19 -1.64 12.73 -0.13
CA MET A 19 -2.24 13.18 1.15
C MET A 19 -2.26 12.05 2.19
N PHE A 20 -2.51 10.82 1.76
CA PHE A 20 -2.55 9.63 2.64
C PHE A 20 -1.17 9.03 2.94
N THR A 21 -0.12 9.63 2.41
CA THR A 21 1.27 9.24 2.67
C THR A 21 2.06 10.35 3.37
N GLY A 22 1.34 11.30 3.97
CA GLY A 22 1.90 12.39 4.77
C GLY A 22 1.92 13.74 4.08
N GLY A 23 1.56 13.87 2.80
CA GLY A 23 1.52 15.14 2.08
C GLY A 23 0.51 16.13 2.67
N ALA A 24 0.85 17.41 2.67
CA ALA A 24 -0.02 18.49 3.17
C ALA A 24 -0.79 19.14 2.02
N PHE A 25 -2.11 19.34 2.19
CA PHE A 25 -2.99 19.91 1.16
C PHE A 25 -2.46 21.21 0.54
N GLY A 26 -1.94 22.15 1.35
CA GLY A 26 -1.40 23.41 0.85
C GLY A 26 -0.15 23.25 -0.02
N GLU A 27 0.73 22.27 0.30
CA GLU A 27 1.91 21.93 -0.49
C GLU A 27 1.51 21.26 -1.80
N ILE A 28 0.52 20.35 -1.75
CA ILE A 28 -0.05 19.67 -2.92
C ILE A 28 -0.75 20.66 -3.85
N SER A 29 -1.54 21.57 -3.30
CA SER A 29 -2.21 22.64 -4.06
C SER A 29 -1.20 23.57 -4.75
N TRP A 30 -0.10 23.90 -4.05
CA TRP A 30 0.99 24.65 -4.65
C TRP A 30 1.64 23.85 -5.80
N ALA A 31 1.99 22.59 -5.60
CA ALA A 31 2.55 21.74 -6.64
C ALA A 31 1.62 21.62 -7.85
N ALA A 32 0.33 21.43 -7.62
CA ALA A 32 -0.68 21.40 -8.69
C ALA A 32 -0.71 22.70 -9.50
N SER A 33 -0.58 23.86 -8.84
CA SER A 33 -0.53 25.15 -9.53
C SER A 33 0.71 25.30 -10.43
N GLN A 34 1.85 24.73 -10.03
CA GLN A 34 3.08 24.74 -10.84
C GLN A 34 2.99 23.77 -12.03
N LEU A 35 2.14 22.76 -11.93
CA LEU A 35 2.02 21.66 -12.91
C LEU A 35 0.85 21.83 -13.89
N SER A 36 0.05 22.90 -13.78
CA SER A 36 -1.20 23.07 -14.52
C SER A 36 -1.03 23.01 -16.05
N GLU A 37 0.03 23.61 -16.61
CA GLU A 37 0.30 23.55 -18.04
C GLU A 37 0.98 22.22 -18.44
N ALA A 38 1.88 21.74 -17.62
CA ALA A 38 2.57 20.46 -17.84
C ALA A 38 1.60 19.26 -17.88
N ALA A 39 0.54 19.30 -17.07
CA ALA A 39 -0.49 18.26 -17.00
C ALA A 39 -1.25 18.08 -18.32
N LYS A 40 -1.43 19.16 -19.10
CA LYS A 40 -2.10 19.12 -20.41
C LYS A 40 -1.34 18.34 -21.47
N VAL A 41 -0.03 18.25 -21.33
CA VAL A 41 0.88 17.59 -22.28
C VAL A 41 1.61 16.38 -21.69
N TYR A 42 1.26 15.98 -20.48
CA TYR A 42 1.86 14.86 -19.73
C TYR A 42 3.37 14.98 -19.61
N ASP A 43 3.89 16.18 -19.26
CA ASP A 43 5.31 16.43 -19.05
C ASP A 43 5.79 15.81 -17.73
N ASN A 44 6.21 14.55 -17.80
CA ASN A 44 6.68 13.80 -16.63
C ASN A 44 7.99 14.36 -16.05
N ASP A 45 8.80 15.07 -16.82
CA ASP A 45 10.01 15.76 -16.31
C ASP A 45 9.65 16.96 -15.43
N ALA A 46 8.62 17.74 -15.83
CA ALA A 46 8.08 18.80 -14.98
C ALA A 46 7.47 18.23 -13.70
N TRP A 47 6.70 17.12 -13.77
CA TRP A 47 6.18 16.42 -12.61
C TRP A 47 7.30 16.04 -11.63
N PHE A 48 8.33 15.35 -12.13
CA PHE A 48 9.49 14.96 -11.32
C PHE A 48 10.14 16.18 -10.66
N THR A 49 10.44 17.20 -11.45
CA THR A 49 11.18 18.39 -10.96
C THR A 49 10.46 19.11 -9.84
N VAL A 50 9.13 19.28 -9.95
CA VAL A 50 8.33 19.97 -8.94
C VAL A 50 8.25 19.18 -7.64
N LEU A 51 7.98 17.86 -7.72
CA LEU A 51 7.80 17.04 -6.52
C LEU A 51 9.13 16.67 -5.86
N ASP A 52 10.19 16.34 -6.61
CA ASP A 52 11.52 16.11 -6.05
C ASP A 52 12.06 17.37 -5.36
N GLY A 53 11.89 18.54 -5.98
CA GLY A 53 12.25 19.82 -5.39
C GLY A 53 11.49 20.15 -4.11
N LEU A 54 10.22 19.78 -4.03
CA LEU A 54 9.44 19.92 -2.79
C LEU A 54 9.94 18.95 -1.71
N GLY A 55 10.26 17.72 -2.08
CA GLY A 55 10.90 16.73 -1.22
C GLY A 55 12.22 17.24 -0.63
N GLU A 56 13.11 17.80 -1.47
CA GLU A 56 14.41 18.33 -1.04
C GLU A 56 14.26 19.50 -0.06
N LYS A 57 13.34 20.42 -0.34
CA LYS A 57 13.03 21.54 0.55
C LYS A 57 12.58 21.07 1.94
N LEU A 58 11.76 20.04 2.00
CA LEU A 58 11.26 19.51 3.27
C LEU A 58 12.29 18.68 4.01
N ARG A 59 13.11 17.92 3.28
CA ARG A 59 14.23 17.19 3.86
C ARG A 59 15.26 18.14 4.50
N SER A 60 15.61 19.26 3.82
CA SER A 60 16.48 20.30 4.38
C SER A 60 15.87 20.89 5.65
N ARG A 61 14.58 21.25 5.60
CA ARG A 61 13.86 21.76 6.77
C ARG A 61 13.85 20.75 7.92
N GLY A 62 13.64 19.46 7.63
CA GLY A 62 13.68 18.40 8.64
C GLY A 62 15.02 18.35 9.38
N ARG A 63 16.14 18.41 8.65
CA ARG A 63 17.49 18.45 9.23
C ARG A 63 17.73 19.70 10.10
N GLU A 64 17.30 20.87 9.64
CA GLU A 64 17.42 22.12 10.40
C GLU A 64 16.61 22.06 11.71
N GLN A 65 15.38 21.52 11.65
CA GLN A 65 14.51 21.35 12.82
C GLN A 65 15.08 20.34 13.81
N GLU A 66 15.64 19.24 13.31
CA GLU A 66 16.30 18.23 14.15
C GLU A 66 17.54 18.81 14.86
N ALA A 67 18.38 19.52 14.13
CA ALA A 67 19.55 20.20 14.70
C ALA A 67 19.18 21.25 15.77
N ALA A 68 18.00 21.86 15.64
CA ALA A 68 17.43 22.78 16.64
C ALA A 68 16.69 22.07 17.80
N GLY A 69 16.63 20.74 17.83
CA GLY A 69 15.91 19.96 18.84
C GLY A 69 14.39 19.91 18.66
N HIS A 70 13.87 20.37 17.52
CA HIS A 70 12.44 20.39 17.23
C HIS A 70 11.96 19.05 16.63
N THR A 71 12.08 17.96 17.41
CA THR A 71 11.84 16.56 16.99
C THR A 71 10.50 16.34 16.32
N ILE A 72 9.41 16.88 16.87
CA ILE A 72 8.05 16.70 16.30
C ILE A 72 7.95 17.35 14.92
N SER A 73 8.48 18.55 14.77
CA SER A 73 8.48 19.27 13.48
C SER A 73 9.37 18.57 12.45
N ALA A 74 10.57 18.13 12.87
CA ALA A 74 11.49 17.36 12.03
C ALA A 74 10.86 16.06 11.53
N ARG A 75 10.20 15.30 12.41
CA ARG A 75 9.46 14.10 12.07
C ARG A 75 8.42 14.38 10.99
N GLY A 76 7.58 15.40 11.17
CA GLY A 76 6.56 15.77 10.19
C GLY A 76 7.13 16.22 8.84
N SER A 77 8.26 16.94 8.85
CA SER A 77 8.95 17.36 7.61
C SER A 77 9.54 16.17 6.86
N ASN A 78 10.12 15.18 7.57
CA ASN A 78 10.68 13.98 6.97
C ASN A 78 9.59 13.08 6.34
N LEU A 79 8.42 12.93 6.97
CA LEU A 79 7.30 12.18 6.39
C LEU A 79 6.79 12.82 5.10
N ARG A 80 6.65 14.16 5.08
CA ARG A 80 6.26 14.87 3.86
C ARG A 80 7.32 14.77 2.76
N ALA A 81 8.61 14.88 3.13
CA ALA A 81 9.73 14.70 2.19
C ALA A 81 9.68 13.31 1.53
N TYR A 82 9.49 12.25 2.34
CA TYR A 82 9.27 10.89 1.85
C TYR A 82 8.14 10.87 0.82
N SER A 83 6.97 11.42 1.16
CA SER A 83 5.80 11.38 0.29
C SER A 83 6.09 12.02 -1.07
N TYR A 84 6.68 13.22 -1.10
CA TYR A 84 6.92 13.90 -2.36
C TYR A 84 8.03 13.27 -3.20
N TYR A 85 9.10 12.75 -2.61
CA TYR A 85 10.09 11.95 -3.35
C TYR A 85 9.48 10.67 -3.92
N GLN A 86 8.66 9.97 -3.15
CA GLN A 86 7.98 8.76 -3.62
C GLN A 86 7.05 9.05 -4.80
N TRP A 87 6.28 10.13 -4.74
CA TRP A 87 5.37 10.50 -5.81
C TRP A 87 6.06 11.18 -6.99
N SER A 88 7.26 11.76 -6.82
CA SER A 88 8.03 12.32 -7.94
C SER A 88 8.36 11.28 -9.00
N ILE A 89 8.59 10.04 -8.60
CA ILE A 89 9.01 8.95 -9.49
C ILE A 89 7.85 8.17 -10.11
N ALA A 90 6.59 8.51 -9.80
CA ALA A 90 5.42 7.72 -10.19
C ALA A 90 5.26 7.53 -11.71
N PHE A 91 5.68 8.51 -12.50
CA PHE A 91 5.53 8.51 -13.96
C PHE A 91 6.87 8.47 -14.70
N MET A 92 7.97 8.19 -14.00
CA MET A 92 9.29 8.09 -14.60
C MET A 92 9.55 6.70 -15.17
N GLU A 93 10.34 6.65 -16.23
CA GLU A 93 10.86 5.39 -16.77
C GLU A 93 11.78 4.69 -15.76
N HIS A 94 11.72 3.35 -15.72
CA HIS A 94 12.46 2.57 -14.74
C HIS A 94 13.99 2.68 -14.83
N HIS A 95 14.49 2.96 -16.04
CA HIS A 95 15.93 3.10 -16.30
C HIS A 95 16.46 4.53 -16.11
N ASP A 96 15.61 5.50 -15.78
CA ASP A 96 16.05 6.86 -15.50
C ASP A 96 16.84 6.89 -14.17
N PRO A 97 18.12 7.32 -14.16
CA PRO A 97 18.94 7.32 -12.97
C PRO A 97 18.40 8.23 -11.86
N ARG A 98 17.67 9.29 -12.21
CA ARG A 98 17.02 10.19 -11.26
C ARG A 98 15.97 9.47 -10.42
N ARG A 99 15.30 8.47 -11.02
CA ARG A 99 14.28 7.65 -10.35
C ARG A 99 14.88 6.86 -9.18
N GLU A 100 16.01 6.20 -9.38
CA GLU A 100 16.68 5.45 -8.33
C GLU A 100 17.19 6.38 -7.20
N GLU A 101 17.75 7.52 -7.56
CA GLU A 101 18.21 8.52 -6.59
C GLU A 101 17.07 9.07 -5.73
N ALA A 102 15.96 9.49 -6.35
CA ALA A 102 14.79 10.00 -5.62
C ALA A 102 14.14 8.90 -4.75
N PHE A 103 14.13 7.64 -5.22
CA PHE A 103 13.64 6.53 -4.41
C PHE A 103 14.52 6.29 -3.17
N LYS A 104 15.84 6.36 -3.29
CA LYS A 104 16.75 6.30 -2.13
C LYS A 104 16.49 7.46 -1.16
N LYS A 105 16.34 8.70 -1.66
CA LYS A 105 15.98 9.86 -0.83
C LYS A 105 14.64 9.67 -0.10
N SER A 106 13.65 9.04 -0.74
CA SER A 106 12.38 8.73 -0.11
C SER A 106 12.54 7.77 1.08
N ILE A 107 13.29 6.68 0.88
CA ILE A 107 13.59 5.68 1.92
C ILE A 107 14.34 6.32 3.11
N GLU A 108 15.38 7.14 2.83
CA GLU A 108 16.13 7.84 3.87
C GLU A 108 15.27 8.84 4.65
N SER A 109 14.35 9.53 3.96
CA SER A 109 13.41 10.45 4.61
C SER A 109 12.41 9.71 5.49
N PHE A 110 11.91 8.55 5.04
CA PHE A 110 11.05 7.72 5.88
C PHE A 110 11.82 7.13 7.07
N ALA A 111 13.07 6.71 6.89
CA ALA A 111 13.92 6.23 7.98
C ALA A 111 14.12 7.31 9.07
N ALA A 112 14.37 8.57 8.66
CA ALA A 112 14.44 9.69 9.59
C ALA A 112 13.11 9.96 10.31
N PHE A 113 11.96 9.84 9.62
CA PHE A 113 10.64 9.89 10.24
C PHE A 113 10.47 8.76 11.28
N ALA A 114 10.84 7.53 10.93
CA ALA A 114 10.72 6.34 11.77
C ALA A 114 11.56 6.46 13.06
N GLU A 115 12.80 6.95 12.94
CA GLU A 115 13.71 7.18 14.06
C GLU A 115 13.14 8.20 15.06
N LEU A 116 12.50 9.26 14.57
CA LEU A 116 11.90 10.33 15.37
C LEU A 116 10.47 10.01 15.85
N SER A 117 9.94 8.84 15.54
CA SER A 117 8.60 8.41 15.98
C SER A 117 8.61 7.86 17.41
N SER A 118 7.47 7.98 18.10
CA SER A 118 7.30 7.45 19.45
C SER A 118 5.94 6.73 19.54
N PRO A 119 5.95 5.41 19.77
CA PRO A 119 7.11 4.54 19.83
C PRO A 119 7.88 4.54 18.52
N LYS A 120 9.19 4.19 18.58
CA LYS A 120 10.07 4.16 17.42
C LYS A 120 9.62 3.07 16.44
N ILE A 121 9.56 3.44 15.14
CA ILE A 121 9.26 2.49 14.06
C ILE A 121 10.57 1.77 13.68
N GLU A 122 10.53 0.44 13.63
CA GLU A 122 11.72 -0.38 13.46
C GLU A 122 11.90 -0.81 11.98
N ARG A 123 13.11 -0.63 11.45
CA ARG A 123 13.49 -1.21 10.16
C ARG A 123 13.74 -2.70 10.33
N ILE A 124 13.07 -3.53 9.49
CA ILE A 124 13.12 -4.98 9.57
C ILE A 124 13.59 -5.57 8.25
N GLU A 125 14.34 -6.65 8.35
CA GLU A 125 14.67 -7.55 7.25
C GLU A 125 13.97 -8.89 7.49
N VAL A 126 12.93 -9.18 6.71
CA VAL A 126 12.19 -10.44 6.81
C VAL A 126 12.95 -11.53 6.05
N PRO A 127 13.42 -12.60 6.70
CA PRO A 127 14.10 -13.71 6.01
C PRO A 127 13.17 -14.37 4.97
N TYR A 128 13.67 -14.60 3.77
CA TYR A 128 12.86 -15.10 2.67
C TYR A 128 13.70 -15.82 1.62
N GLU A 129 13.45 -17.12 1.37
CA GLU A 129 14.05 -17.94 0.30
C GLU A 129 15.57 -17.73 0.09
N GLY A 130 16.35 -17.74 1.17
CA GLY A 130 17.83 -17.55 1.13
C GLY A 130 18.29 -16.10 1.01
N THR A 131 17.36 -15.14 1.02
CA THR A 131 17.59 -13.70 1.07
C THR A 131 16.67 -13.06 2.13
N SER A 132 16.33 -11.80 1.98
CA SER A 132 15.34 -11.10 2.80
C SER A 132 14.57 -10.07 1.96
N PHE A 133 13.43 -9.62 2.47
CA PHE A 133 12.77 -8.42 1.98
C PHE A 133 12.56 -7.39 3.10
N PRO A 134 12.59 -6.10 2.76
CA PRO A 134 12.50 -5.03 3.77
C PRO A 134 11.08 -4.83 4.26
N ALA A 135 10.97 -4.49 5.55
CA ALA A 135 9.72 -4.15 6.20
C ALA A 135 9.92 -3.02 7.22
N TRP A 136 8.81 -2.43 7.66
CA TRP A 136 8.75 -1.56 8.83
C TRP A 136 7.81 -2.16 9.86
N PHE A 137 8.29 -2.36 11.09
CA PHE A 137 7.43 -2.70 12.21
C PHE A 137 7.01 -1.42 12.92
N VAL A 138 5.71 -1.15 12.87
CA VAL A 138 5.07 -0.03 13.57
C VAL A 138 4.49 -0.58 14.88
N PRO A 139 5.09 -0.27 16.05
CA PRO A 139 4.63 -0.81 17.33
C PRO A 139 3.26 -0.26 17.73
N ALA A 140 2.50 -1.04 18.48
CA ALA A 140 1.27 -0.58 19.11
C ALA A 140 1.54 0.45 20.21
N ARG A 141 0.58 1.33 20.45
CA ARG A 141 0.52 2.16 21.67
C ARG A 141 -0.28 1.41 22.74
N SER A 142 0.32 0.37 23.30
CA SER A 142 -0.29 -0.51 24.29
C SER A 142 0.65 -0.77 25.44
N HIS A 143 0.08 -1.14 26.60
CA HIS A 143 0.81 -1.61 27.78
C HIS A 143 0.70 -3.13 27.98
N GLU A 144 0.07 -3.84 27.06
CA GLU A 144 0.01 -5.29 27.08
C GLU A 144 1.40 -5.91 26.90
N ALA A 145 1.66 -7.01 27.58
CA ALA A 145 2.94 -7.72 27.46
C ALA A 145 3.10 -8.39 26.08
N ARG A 146 1.99 -8.78 25.47
CA ARG A 146 1.91 -9.29 24.10
C ARG A 146 0.75 -8.63 23.39
N ILE A 147 1.03 -8.03 22.23
CA ILE A 147 0.10 -7.24 21.46
C ILE A 147 -0.35 -7.98 20.21
N PRO A 148 -1.58 -7.78 19.74
CA PRO A 148 -1.98 -8.25 18.42
C PRO A 148 -1.23 -7.52 17.33
N ALA A 149 -1.11 -8.15 16.17
CA ALA A 149 -0.40 -7.57 15.04
C ALA A 149 -1.11 -7.84 13.71
N THR A 150 -0.79 -6.99 12.72
CA THR A 150 -1.22 -7.17 11.35
C THR A 150 -0.02 -7.24 10.41
N VAL A 151 -0.08 -8.11 9.39
CA VAL A 151 0.79 -8.07 8.22
C VAL A 151 0.09 -7.24 7.16
N TYR A 152 0.70 -6.13 6.72
CA TYR A 152 0.15 -5.27 5.68
C TYR A 152 0.84 -5.52 4.34
N LEU A 153 0.04 -5.84 3.32
CA LEU A 153 0.46 -6.16 1.96
C LEU A 153 0.02 -5.04 1.01
N PRO A 154 0.96 -4.26 0.44
CA PRO A 154 0.66 -3.15 -0.46
C PRO A 154 0.04 -3.59 -1.79
N GLY A 155 -0.46 -2.61 -2.56
CA GLY A 155 -0.98 -2.80 -3.92
C GLY A 155 0.10 -2.96 -4.99
N TRP A 156 -0.35 -2.92 -6.26
CA TRP A 156 0.49 -3.12 -7.43
C TRP A 156 1.61 -2.09 -7.57
N ASP A 157 1.29 -0.81 -7.38
CA ASP A 157 2.18 0.34 -7.57
C ASP A 157 2.54 1.05 -6.26
N SER A 158 2.35 0.36 -5.14
CA SER A 158 2.59 0.91 -3.80
C SER A 158 3.93 0.43 -3.24
N THR A 159 4.38 1.09 -2.16
CA THR A 159 5.46 0.62 -1.30
C THR A 159 4.93 0.42 0.12
N LYS A 160 5.69 -0.27 0.96
CA LYS A 160 5.33 -0.51 2.37
C LYS A 160 5.04 0.78 3.15
N GLU A 161 5.80 1.84 2.87
CA GLU A 161 5.66 3.13 3.56
C GLU A 161 4.30 3.79 3.31
N GLN A 162 3.65 3.49 2.17
CA GLN A 162 2.32 4.03 1.87
C GLN A 162 1.23 3.50 2.79
N GLY A 163 1.51 2.45 3.55
CA GLY A 163 0.64 1.93 4.62
C GLY A 163 0.78 2.65 5.97
N ILE A 164 1.61 3.70 6.07
CA ILE A 164 1.93 4.32 7.37
C ILE A 164 0.72 4.91 8.08
N GLU A 165 -0.19 5.57 7.37
CA GLU A 165 -1.38 6.16 7.97
C GLU A 165 -2.30 5.07 8.56
N PHE A 166 -2.51 3.98 7.82
CA PHE A 166 -3.19 2.79 8.32
C PHE A 166 -2.49 2.23 9.58
N ALA A 167 -1.18 2.00 9.51
CA ALA A 167 -0.43 1.44 10.63
C ALA A 167 -0.47 2.32 11.89
N MET A 168 -0.42 3.64 11.73
CA MET A 168 -0.57 4.58 12.85
C MET A 168 -1.97 4.51 13.46
N SER A 169 -3.02 4.38 12.64
CA SER A 169 -4.39 4.16 13.11
C SER A 169 -4.54 2.85 13.89
N GLN A 170 -3.87 1.77 13.45
CA GLN A 170 -3.85 0.50 14.20
C GLN A 170 -3.06 0.62 15.52
N ALA A 171 -1.95 1.36 15.51
CA ALA A 171 -1.15 1.59 16.71
C ALA A 171 -1.96 2.29 17.83
N GLU A 172 -2.80 3.27 17.48
CA GLU A 172 -3.72 3.93 18.42
C GLU A 172 -4.77 2.96 19.01
N ARG A 173 -5.13 1.90 18.27
CA ARG A 173 -6.05 0.84 18.68
C ARG A 173 -5.35 -0.31 19.44
N GLY A 174 -4.05 -0.16 19.73
CA GLY A 174 -3.29 -1.17 20.48
C GLY A 174 -2.79 -2.34 19.65
N MET A 175 -2.77 -2.22 18.32
CA MET A 175 -2.30 -3.26 17.40
C MET A 175 -1.01 -2.82 16.69
N ALA A 176 -0.02 -3.70 16.58
CA ALA A 176 1.16 -3.46 15.76
C ALA A 176 0.90 -3.76 14.27
N THR A 177 1.69 -3.17 13.38
CA THR A 177 1.61 -3.47 11.95
C THR A 177 3.00 -3.71 11.37
N LEU A 178 3.17 -4.82 10.65
CA LEU A 178 4.34 -5.08 9.82
C LEU A 178 4.03 -4.68 8.38
N LEU A 179 4.58 -3.55 7.94
CA LEU A 179 4.47 -3.04 6.58
C LEU A 179 5.54 -3.69 5.71
N CYS A 180 5.15 -4.48 4.69
CA CYS A 180 6.08 -5.33 3.94
C CYS A 180 6.30 -4.88 2.49
N ASP A 181 7.57 -4.77 2.05
CA ASP A 181 7.94 -4.81 0.63
C ASP A 181 8.32 -6.23 0.24
N GLY A 182 7.34 -7.10 0.06
CA GLY A 182 7.58 -8.44 -0.48
C GLY A 182 7.91 -8.41 -1.99
N PRO A 183 8.04 -9.58 -2.64
CA PRO A 183 8.35 -9.70 -4.06
C PRO A 183 7.44 -8.82 -4.95
N GLY A 184 8.03 -8.09 -5.88
CA GLY A 184 7.34 -7.16 -6.79
C GLY A 184 7.00 -5.80 -6.19
N ILE A 185 7.42 -5.49 -4.97
CA ILE A 185 7.08 -4.28 -4.24
C ILE A 185 8.36 -3.49 -3.88
N GLY A 186 8.30 -2.17 -4.03
CA GLY A 186 9.24 -1.21 -3.47
C GLY A 186 10.72 -1.61 -3.59
N GLU A 187 11.41 -1.63 -2.45
CA GLU A 187 12.83 -1.97 -2.38
C GLU A 187 13.15 -3.42 -2.76
N ALA A 188 12.21 -4.36 -2.53
CA ALA A 188 12.44 -5.76 -2.86
C ALA A 188 12.62 -5.96 -4.38
N VAL A 189 11.80 -5.31 -5.19
CA VAL A 189 11.98 -5.38 -6.64
C VAL A 189 13.08 -4.44 -7.13
N ALA A 190 13.17 -3.21 -6.60
CA ALA A 190 14.08 -2.20 -7.10
C ALA A 190 15.56 -2.52 -6.84
N PHE A 191 15.88 -3.10 -5.66
CA PHE A 191 17.27 -3.29 -5.23
C PHE A 191 17.67 -4.75 -5.02
N ARG A 192 16.70 -5.69 -5.03
CA ARG A 192 16.98 -7.12 -4.78
C ARG A 192 16.54 -8.03 -5.92
N GLY A 193 15.88 -7.47 -6.95
CA GLY A 193 15.40 -8.23 -8.09
C GLY A 193 14.30 -9.24 -7.74
N LEU A 194 13.64 -9.09 -6.58
CA LEU A 194 12.53 -9.96 -6.18
C LEU A 194 11.28 -9.55 -6.94
N VAL A 195 11.03 -10.19 -8.08
CA VAL A 195 9.88 -9.91 -8.93
C VAL A 195 8.59 -10.49 -8.35
N ASN A 196 7.47 -9.98 -8.81
CA ASN A 196 6.14 -10.33 -8.34
C ASN A 196 5.80 -11.81 -8.62
N ARG A 197 5.02 -12.43 -7.74
CA ARG A 197 4.61 -13.83 -7.81
C ARG A 197 3.14 -14.00 -7.48
N HIS A 198 2.47 -14.98 -8.09
CA HIS A 198 1.04 -15.23 -7.88
C HIS A 198 0.75 -15.90 -6.54
N ASP A 199 1.65 -16.79 -6.08
CA ASP A 199 1.58 -17.57 -4.84
C ASP A 199 2.09 -16.74 -3.64
N TYR A 200 1.39 -15.61 -3.40
CA TYR A 200 1.81 -14.62 -2.40
C TYR A 200 1.64 -15.09 -0.95
N GLU A 201 1.02 -16.25 -0.73
CA GLU A 201 1.06 -16.96 0.55
C GLU A 201 2.49 -17.20 1.04
N VAL A 202 3.44 -17.46 0.13
CA VAL A 202 4.85 -17.76 0.50
C VAL A 202 5.53 -16.55 1.18
N PRO A 203 5.59 -15.33 0.59
CA PRO A 203 6.12 -14.17 1.31
C PRO A 203 5.25 -13.74 2.50
N SER A 204 3.94 -13.99 2.48
CA SER A 204 3.06 -13.67 3.62
C SER A 204 3.35 -14.58 4.81
N THR A 205 3.62 -15.87 4.58
CA THR A 205 4.09 -16.81 5.62
C THR A 205 5.44 -16.37 6.18
N ALA A 206 6.37 -15.91 5.34
CA ALA A 206 7.66 -15.40 5.82
C ALA A 206 7.49 -14.17 6.74
N ALA A 207 6.56 -13.27 6.40
CA ALA A 207 6.22 -12.12 7.26
C ALA A 207 5.59 -12.55 8.59
N LEU A 208 4.69 -13.55 8.56
CA LEU A 208 4.10 -14.15 9.76
C LEU A 208 5.18 -14.80 10.63
N GLU A 209 6.06 -15.63 10.05
CA GLU A 209 7.16 -16.27 10.77
C GLU A 209 8.05 -15.24 11.48
N TYR A 210 8.34 -14.11 10.82
CA TYR A 210 9.07 -13.03 11.48
C TYR A 210 8.30 -12.51 12.72
N LEU A 211 7.00 -12.23 12.61
CA LEU A 211 6.19 -11.76 13.75
C LEU A 211 6.18 -12.78 14.90
N LEU A 212 6.13 -14.07 14.59
CA LEU A 212 6.17 -15.16 15.60
C LEU A 212 7.51 -15.24 16.36
N THR A 213 8.59 -14.66 15.84
CA THR A 213 9.87 -14.56 16.58
C THR A 213 9.88 -13.43 17.59
N ARG A 214 8.93 -12.50 17.52
CA ARG A 214 8.89 -11.32 18.39
C ARG A 214 8.26 -11.64 19.75
N PRO A 215 8.95 -11.36 20.86
CA PRO A 215 8.42 -11.65 22.19
C PRO A 215 7.26 -10.72 22.60
N ASP A 216 7.15 -9.56 21.95
CA ASP A 216 6.12 -8.53 22.19
C ASP A 216 4.86 -8.72 21.33
N VAL A 217 4.84 -9.69 20.40
CA VAL A 217 3.67 -10.01 19.58
C VAL A 217 2.97 -11.25 20.11
N ASP A 218 1.64 -11.22 20.12
CA ASP A 218 0.81 -12.38 20.46
C ASP A 218 0.66 -13.30 19.26
N PRO A 219 1.22 -14.53 19.29
CA PRO A 219 1.17 -15.44 18.16
C PRO A 219 -0.25 -15.92 17.78
N GLU A 220 -1.22 -15.78 18.69
CA GLU A 220 -2.62 -16.18 18.47
C GLU A 220 -3.50 -15.02 17.99
N ARG A 221 -2.93 -13.82 17.83
CA ARG A 221 -3.67 -12.61 17.44
C ARG A 221 -2.99 -11.88 16.27
N ILE A 222 -2.75 -12.59 15.14
CA ILE A 222 -2.12 -12.02 13.94
C ILE A 222 -3.09 -12.12 12.77
N ALA A 223 -3.43 -10.98 12.15
CA ALA A 223 -4.27 -10.89 10.96
C ALA A 223 -3.46 -10.40 9.75
N VAL A 224 -4.02 -10.58 8.54
CA VAL A 224 -3.44 -10.07 7.29
C VAL A 224 -4.37 -9.03 6.66
N VAL A 225 -3.79 -7.92 6.22
CA VAL A 225 -4.50 -6.81 5.55
C VAL A 225 -3.84 -6.53 4.21
N GLY A 226 -4.62 -6.49 3.15
CA GLY A 226 -4.09 -6.22 1.82
C GLY A 226 -4.85 -5.14 1.08
N LEU A 227 -4.11 -4.12 0.58
CA LEU A 227 -4.65 -2.99 -0.16
C LEU A 227 -4.59 -3.23 -1.68
N SER A 228 -5.68 -3.06 -2.42
CA SER A 228 -5.71 -3.20 -3.88
C SER A 228 -5.27 -4.61 -4.30
N LEU A 229 -4.22 -4.77 -5.11
CA LEU A 229 -3.65 -6.10 -5.39
C LEU A 229 -3.21 -6.83 -4.10
N GLY A 230 -2.94 -6.09 -3.03
CA GLY A 230 -2.75 -6.65 -1.70
C GLY A 230 -3.97 -7.42 -1.20
N GLY A 231 -5.20 -7.05 -1.60
CA GLY A 231 -6.42 -7.79 -1.26
C GLY A 231 -6.42 -9.21 -1.84
N TYR A 232 -5.98 -9.39 -3.09
CA TYR A 232 -5.70 -10.71 -3.66
C TYR A 232 -4.62 -11.46 -2.85
N ARG A 233 -3.54 -10.77 -2.47
CA ARG A 233 -2.45 -11.36 -1.69
C ARG A 233 -2.89 -11.79 -0.29
N ALA A 234 -3.72 -10.98 0.38
CA ALA A 234 -4.30 -11.31 1.69
C ALA A 234 -5.26 -12.51 1.60
N ALA A 235 -6.05 -12.60 0.53
CA ALA A 235 -6.90 -13.76 0.27
C ALA A 235 -6.09 -15.04 0.11
N ARG A 236 -5.00 -15.00 -0.64
CA ARG A 236 -4.09 -16.15 -0.78
C ARG A 236 -3.43 -16.52 0.54
N ALA A 237 -2.93 -15.52 1.28
CA ALA A 237 -2.37 -15.75 2.61
C ALA A 237 -3.38 -16.47 3.52
N ALA A 238 -4.61 -15.98 3.60
CA ALA A 238 -5.65 -16.59 4.42
C ALA A 238 -6.08 -18.00 3.96
N ALA A 239 -5.99 -18.28 2.65
CA ALA A 239 -6.34 -19.59 2.10
C ALA A 239 -5.32 -20.69 2.40
N PHE A 240 -4.04 -20.34 2.52
CA PHE A 240 -2.95 -21.31 2.62
C PHE A 240 -2.14 -21.22 3.92
N GLU A 241 -2.33 -20.18 4.72
CA GLU A 241 -1.67 -19.97 6.01
C GLU A 241 -2.71 -19.86 7.15
N PRO A 242 -3.08 -20.99 7.77
CA PRO A 242 -4.19 -21.03 8.73
C PRO A 242 -3.90 -20.34 10.07
N ARG A 243 -2.67 -19.90 10.30
CA ARG A 243 -2.29 -19.16 11.52
C ARG A 243 -2.71 -17.69 11.48
N PHE A 244 -3.10 -17.15 10.32
CA PHE A 244 -3.79 -15.88 10.28
C PHE A 244 -5.20 -16.03 10.84
N VAL A 245 -5.48 -15.31 11.93
CA VAL A 245 -6.79 -15.38 12.62
C VAL A 245 -7.86 -14.55 11.95
N GLY A 246 -7.52 -13.73 10.96
CA GLY A 246 -8.44 -12.97 10.14
C GLY A 246 -7.76 -12.33 8.95
N ALA A 247 -8.56 -11.97 7.95
CA ALA A 247 -8.07 -11.36 6.71
C ALA A 247 -8.94 -10.18 6.28
N VAL A 248 -8.27 -9.16 5.71
CA VAL A 248 -8.92 -7.99 5.12
C VAL A 248 -8.50 -7.87 3.66
N ALA A 249 -9.44 -8.02 2.75
CA ALA A 249 -9.28 -7.74 1.33
C ALA A 249 -9.77 -6.32 1.02
N TRP A 250 -8.90 -5.34 1.14
CA TRP A 250 -9.20 -3.94 0.88
C TRP A 250 -8.96 -3.60 -0.60
N GLY A 251 -10.01 -3.64 -1.39
CA GLY A 251 -9.98 -3.63 -2.84
C GLY A 251 -10.01 -5.07 -3.37
N ALA A 252 -11.22 -5.55 -3.61
CA ALA A 252 -11.49 -6.95 -3.94
C ALA A 252 -11.11 -7.28 -5.39
N ILE A 253 -9.95 -7.86 -5.61
CA ILE A 253 -9.52 -8.36 -6.92
C ILE A 253 -9.75 -9.87 -6.95
N TRP A 254 -10.65 -10.31 -7.83
CA TRP A 254 -10.90 -11.72 -8.10
C TRP A 254 -9.95 -12.29 -9.16
N ASP A 255 -9.82 -11.60 -10.30
CA ASP A 255 -9.02 -12.02 -11.45
C ASP A 255 -8.20 -10.85 -12.00
N PHE A 256 -6.92 -10.79 -11.59
CA PHE A 256 -6.05 -9.69 -12.00
C PHE A 256 -5.68 -9.74 -13.48
N ALA A 257 -5.72 -10.91 -14.12
CA ALA A 257 -5.50 -11.00 -15.56
C ALA A 257 -6.60 -10.29 -16.35
N LYS A 258 -7.86 -10.44 -15.94
CA LYS A 258 -9.00 -9.71 -16.55
C LYS A 258 -8.92 -8.21 -16.28
N THR A 259 -8.63 -7.84 -15.04
CA THR A 259 -8.41 -6.44 -14.66
C THR A 259 -7.32 -5.81 -15.52
N TRP A 260 -6.19 -6.48 -15.66
CA TRP A 260 -5.09 -6.02 -16.50
C TRP A 260 -5.48 -5.86 -17.98
N ALA A 261 -6.19 -6.84 -18.55
CA ALA A 261 -6.68 -6.78 -19.92
C ALA A 261 -7.61 -5.57 -20.15
N SER A 262 -8.49 -5.26 -19.19
CA SER A 262 -9.37 -4.10 -19.29
C SER A 262 -8.62 -2.77 -19.34
N PHE A 263 -7.50 -2.65 -18.64
CA PHE A 263 -6.62 -1.47 -18.70
C PHE A 263 -5.94 -1.35 -20.07
N ARG A 264 -5.39 -2.46 -20.57
CA ARG A 264 -4.71 -2.50 -21.86
C ARG A 264 -5.65 -2.16 -23.01
N ASP A 265 -6.86 -2.67 -23.00
CA ASP A 265 -7.84 -2.55 -24.08
C ASP A 265 -8.62 -1.21 -24.03
N ASN A 266 -8.50 -0.44 -22.96
CA ASN A 266 -9.10 0.88 -22.81
C ASN A 266 -8.04 1.98 -22.55
N PRO A 267 -7.31 2.42 -23.58
CA PRO A 267 -6.23 3.41 -23.45
C PRO A 267 -6.71 4.80 -23.01
N LYS A 268 -8.03 5.06 -23.03
CA LYS A 268 -8.65 6.27 -22.46
C LYS A 268 -9.10 6.07 -21.01
N GLY A 269 -9.10 4.84 -20.51
CA GLY A 269 -9.34 4.51 -19.11
C GLY A 269 -8.12 4.86 -18.26
N ALA A 270 -8.34 4.88 -16.96
CA ALA A 270 -7.26 5.05 -16.00
C ALA A 270 -6.33 3.83 -16.02
N VAL A 271 -5.28 3.88 -16.81
CA VAL A 271 -4.16 2.92 -16.68
C VAL A 271 -3.41 3.31 -15.42
N PRO A 272 -3.44 2.51 -14.36
CA PRO A 272 -2.96 2.94 -13.04
C PRO A 272 -1.45 3.14 -12.98
N THR A 273 -0.70 2.61 -13.95
CA THR A 273 0.77 2.67 -13.92
C THR A 273 1.39 2.65 -15.31
N PRO A 274 2.57 3.28 -15.50
CA PRO A 274 3.33 3.17 -16.74
C PRO A 274 3.64 1.72 -17.12
N THR A 275 3.69 1.44 -18.42
CA THR A 275 4.12 0.14 -18.97
C THR A 275 5.43 -0.36 -18.36
N ALA A 276 6.41 0.54 -18.21
CA ALA A 276 7.71 0.22 -17.62
C ALA A 276 7.61 -0.34 -16.20
N HIS A 277 6.64 0.12 -15.39
CA HIS A 277 6.39 -0.43 -14.07
C HIS A 277 5.97 -1.90 -14.15
N ALA A 278 5.01 -2.23 -15.01
CA ALA A 278 4.53 -3.60 -15.16
C ALA A 278 5.65 -4.56 -15.59
N LEU A 279 6.46 -4.16 -16.56
CA LEU A 279 7.62 -4.95 -17.01
C LEU A 279 8.59 -5.21 -15.86
N SER A 280 8.94 -4.17 -15.11
CA SER A 280 9.89 -4.25 -14.00
C SER A 280 9.38 -5.16 -12.87
N VAL A 281 8.17 -4.90 -12.36
CA VAL A 281 7.66 -5.66 -11.19
C VAL A 281 7.34 -7.11 -11.51
N MET A 282 7.06 -7.44 -12.79
CA MET A 282 6.83 -8.80 -13.24
C MET A 282 8.10 -9.50 -13.74
N GLY A 283 9.23 -8.79 -13.85
CA GLY A 283 10.45 -9.32 -14.47
C GLY A 283 10.13 -9.84 -15.88
N ALA A 284 9.48 -9.01 -16.70
CA ALA A 284 9.02 -9.34 -18.04
C ALA A 284 9.69 -8.41 -19.06
N GLU A 285 9.88 -8.90 -20.29
CA GLU A 285 10.48 -8.13 -21.38
C GLU A 285 9.41 -7.41 -22.21
N THR A 286 8.20 -8.00 -22.29
CA THR A 286 7.10 -7.50 -23.10
C THR A 286 5.78 -7.48 -22.31
N LEU A 287 4.79 -6.71 -22.79
CA LEU A 287 3.44 -6.72 -22.21
C LEU A 287 2.72 -8.06 -22.40
N ASP A 288 3.06 -8.81 -23.43
CA ASP A 288 2.53 -10.16 -23.64
C ASP A 288 3.08 -11.13 -22.60
N ASP A 289 4.36 -11.01 -22.21
CA ASP A 289 4.94 -11.77 -21.10
C ASP A 289 4.23 -11.44 -19.78
N VAL A 290 3.94 -10.15 -19.53
CA VAL A 290 3.14 -9.73 -18.37
C VAL A 290 1.77 -10.40 -18.40
N ALA A 291 1.06 -10.32 -19.52
CA ALA A 291 -0.27 -10.92 -19.65
C ALA A 291 -0.25 -12.44 -19.45
N GLN A 292 0.77 -13.13 -19.95
CA GLN A 292 0.95 -14.57 -19.75
C GLN A 292 1.20 -14.92 -18.30
N LYS A 293 2.09 -14.20 -17.61
CA LYS A 293 2.37 -14.41 -16.18
C LYS A 293 1.14 -14.18 -15.32
N LEU A 294 0.31 -13.20 -15.66
CA LEU A 294 -0.90 -12.85 -14.91
C LEU A 294 -2.02 -13.90 -14.99
N GLN A 295 -1.99 -14.86 -15.92
CA GLN A 295 -3.03 -15.91 -16.03
C GLN A 295 -3.22 -16.72 -14.75
N LYS A 296 -2.20 -16.79 -13.88
CA LYS A 296 -2.26 -17.48 -12.59
C LYS A 296 -2.79 -16.61 -11.44
N TRP A 297 -3.10 -15.34 -11.71
CA TRP A 297 -3.46 -14.36 -10.69
C TRP A 297 -4.98 -14.23 -10.56
N ASN A 298 -5.62 -15.30 -10.10
CA ASN A 298 -7.05 -15.36 -9.82
C ASN A 298 -7.32 -16.14 -8.52
N LEU A 299 -8.49 -15.98 -7.95
CA LEU A 299 -8.91 -16.63 -6.71
C LEU A 299 -9.79 -17.87 -6.94
N GLU A 300 -9.98 -18.31 -8.18
CA GLU A 300 -10.71 -19.53 -8.50
C GLU A 300 -10.03 -20.76 -7.88
N GLY A 301 -10.79 -21.55 -7.11
CA GLY A 301 -10.24 -22.68 -6.34
C GLY A 301 -9.26 -22.29 -5.22
N VAL A 302 -9.21 -21.00 -4.87
CA VAL A 302 -8.42 -20.46 -3.76
C VAL A 302 -9.33 -19.88 -2.67
N ALA A 303 -10.28 -19.02 -3.04
CA ALA A 303 -11.15 -18.34 -2.08
C ALA A 303 -11.99 -19.34 -1.25
N ASP A 304 -12.39 -20.46 -1.83
CA ASP A 304 -13.10 -21.54 -1.16
C ASP A 304 -12.31 -22.23 -0.03
N LYS A 305 -11.00 -21.98 0.07
CA LYS A 305 -10.12 -22.51 1.13
C LYS A 305 -9.99 -21.59 2.34
N ILE A 306 -10.40 -20.33 2.24
CA ILE A 306 -10.34 -19.39 3.35
C ILE A 306 -11.28 -19.87 4.46
N ARG A 307 -10.79 -19.96 5.70
CA ARG A 307 -11.54 -20.39 6.88
C ARG A 307 -11.63 -19.36 7.98
N CYS A 308 -10.61 -18.50 8.09
CA CYS A 308 -10.63 -17.43 9.08
C CYS A 308 -11.71 -16.38 8.73
N PRO A 309 -12.15 -15.56 9.71
CA PRO A 309 -12.95 -14.37 9.47
C PRO A 309 -12.37 -13.51 8.35
N LEU A 310 -13.23 -13.06 7.44
CA LEU A 310 -12.85 -12.28 6.26
C LEU A 310 -13.75 -11.08 6.08
N VAL A 311 -13.14 -9.91 5.91
CA VAL A 311 -13.85 -8.73 5.42
C VAL A 311 -13.32 -8.31 4.06
N ILE A 312 -14.25 -8.01 3.16
CA ILE A 312 -14.00 -7.55 1.79
C ILE A 312 -14.52 -6.12 1.68
N LEU A 313 -13.63 -5.16 1.38
CA LEU A 313 -14.00 -3.77 1.17
C LEU A 313 -13.92 -3.41 -0.30
N HIS A 314 -14.90 -2.65 -0.78
CA HIS A 314 -14.94 -2.17 -2.15
C HIS A 314 -15.59 -0.78 -2.25
N GLY A 315 -15.32 -0.05 -3.31
CA GLY A 315 -15.97 1.23 -3.61
C GLY A 315 -17.01 1.04 -4.72
N GLU A 316 -18.21 1.59 -4.55
CA GLU A 316 -19.31 1.51 -5.55
C GLU A 316 -18.88 2.01 -6.94
N ASN A 317 -18.06 3.06 -6.99
CA ASN A 317 -17.55 3.69 -8.20
C ASN A 317 -16.05 3.39 -8.44
N ASP A 318 -15.61 2.21 -8.05
CA ASP A 318 -14.23 1.79 -8.33
C ASP A 318 -14.02 1.68 -9.86
N ALA A 319 -13.21 2.59 -10.41
CA ALA A 319 -12.94 2.65 -11.84
C ALA A 319 -11.90 1.61 -12.30
N LEU A 320 -11.26 0.90 -11.38
CA LEU A 320 -10.20 -0.05 -11.67
C LEU A 320 -10.67 -1.50 -11.56
N ILE A 321 -11.49 -1.80 -10.55
CA ILE A 321 -11.94 -3.16 -10.22
C ILE A 321 -13.47 -3.16 -10.22
N SER A 322 -14.07 -4.13 -10.88
CA SER A 322 -15.52 -4.27 -10.92
C SER A 322 -16.08 -4.64 -9.54
N THR A 323 -17.22 -4.06 -9.20
CA THR A 323 -18.01 -4.48 -8.02
C THR A 323 -18.41 -5.95 -8.10
N ASP A 324 -18.57 -6.49 -9.33
CA ASP A 324 -18.86 -7.92 -9.53
C ASP A 324 -17.74 -8.82 -9.00
N ASP A 325 -16.47 -8.37 -9.05
CA ASP A 325 -15.35 -9.10 -8.47
C ASP A 325 -15.49 -9.21 -6.93
N ALA A 326 -15.93 -8.13 -6.28
CA ALA A 326 -16.17 -8.12 -4.84
C ALA A 326 -17.32 -9.03 -4.43
N VAL A 327 -18.42 -8.99 -5.18
CA VAL A 327 -19.58 -9.86 -4.97
C VAL A 327 -19.20 -11.33 -5.17
N ARG A 328 -18.52 -11.65 -6.26
CA ARG A 328 -18.04 -13.01 -6.55
C ARG A 328 -17.10 -13.51 -5.45
N PHE A 329 -16.17 -12.68 -5.00
CA PHE A 329 -15.26 -13.06 -3.92
C PHE A 329 -16.03 -13.37 -2.62
N TYR A 330 -17.00 -12.54 -2.28
CA TYR A 330 -17.87 -12.80 -1.12
C TYR A 330 -18.66 -14.11 -1.26
N GLU A 331 -19.25 -14.38 -2.42
CA GLU A 331 -20.06 -15.57 -2.65
C GLU A 331 -19.22 -16.86 -2.61
N GLU A 332 -18.03 -16.86 -3.26
CA GLU A 332 -17.22 -18.05 -3.43
C GLU A 332 -16.21 -18.31 -2.28
N THR A 333 -16.05 -17.39 -1.32
CA THR A 333 -15.17 -17.64 -0.16
C THR A 333 -15.73 -18.68 0.79
N GLY A 334 -14.85 -19.57 1.27
CA GLY A 334 -15.20 -20.66 2.20
C GLY A 334 -15.29 -20.24 3.67
N SER A 335 -15.05 -18.97 4.01
CA SER A 335 -15.23 -18.45 5.36
C SER A 335 -16.70 -18.44 5.78
N GLU A 336 -17.01 -18.95 6.96
CA GLU A 336 -18.34 -18.86 7.58
C GLU A 336 -18.61 -17.48 8.18
N HIS A 337 -17.54 -16.76 8.58
CA HIS A 337 -17.60 -15.41 9.13
C HIS A 337 -17.06 -14.41 8.11
N LYS A 338 -17.92 -14.00 7.19
CA LYS A 338 -17.54 -13.10 6.09
C LYS A 338 -18.44 -11.89 6.00
N GLU A 339 -17.86 -10.76 5.64
CA GLU A 339 -18.58 -9.51 5.42
C GLU A 339 -18.12 -8.85 4.12
N LEU A 340 -19.07 -8.30 3.36
CA LEU A 340 -18.82 -7.47 2.20
C LEU A 340 -19.28 -6.04 2.50
N ARG A 341 -18.34 -5.10 2.52
CA ARG A 341 -18.62 -3.67 2.69
C ARG A 341 -18.37 -2.92 1.39
N ILE A 342 -19.43 -2.43 0.78
CA ILE A 342 -19.35 -1.54 -0.39
C ILE A 342 -19.64 -0.12 0.09
N PHE A 343 -18.64 0.78 -0.07
CA PHE A 343 -18.80 2.20 0.25
C PHE A 343 -19.47 2.91 -0.91
N THR A 344 -20.53 3.66 -0.62
CA THR A 344 -21.34 4.36 -1.62
C THR A 344 -20.81 5.77 -1.91
N ALA A 345 -21.26 6.37 -3.01
CA ALA A 345 -20.93 7.76 -3.33
C ALA A 345 -21.57 8.75 -2.32
N GLU A 346 -22.71 8.40 -1.73
CA GLU A 346 -23.39 9.21 -0.73
C GLU A 346 -22.61 9.29 0.59
N GLU A 347 -22.02 8.17 1.01
CA GLU A 347 -21.16 8.12 2.22
C GLU A 347 -19.80 8.77 1.99
N GLY A 348 -19.33 8.85 0.73
CA GLY A 348 -17.95 9.04 0.35
C GLY A 348 -17.17 7.72 0.41
N GLY A 349 -15.93 7.70 -0.10
CA GLY A 349 -15.14 6.45 -0.13
C GLY A 349 -15.54 5.48 -1.26
N SER A 350 -16.24 5.96 -2.28
CA SER A 350 -16.72 5.13 -3.39
C SER A 350 -15.65 4.79 -4.44
N ALA A 351 -14.50 5.46 -4.42
CA ALA A 351 -13.42 5.22 -5.36
C ALA A 351 -12.58 3.98 -4.96
N HIS A 352 -11.69 3.54 -5.87
CA HIS A 352 -10.77 2.44 -5.62
C HIS A 352 -10.02 2.61 -4.29
N CYS A 353 -10.12 1.60 -3.42
CA CYS A 353 -9.53 1.61 -2.07
C CYS A 353 -9.85 2.88 -1.27
N GLN A 354 -11.04 3.44 -1.47
CA GLN A 354 -11.54 4.65 -0.82
C GLN A 354 -10.57 5.85 -0.93
N ASN A 355 -9.87 5.98 -2.08
CA ASN A 355 -8.92 7.07 -2.31
C ASN A 355 -9.56 8.47 -2.31
N ASP A 356 -10.86 8.57 -2.33
CA ASP A 356 -11.65 9.79 -2.13
C ASP A 356 -11.92 10.09 -0.64
N ASN A 357 -11.93 9.06 0.25
CA ASN A 357 -12.09 9.21 1.70
C ASN A 357 -11.58 7.98 2.46
N ARG A 358 -10.26 7.83 2.58
CA ARG A 358 -9.63 6.66 3.22
C ARG A 358 -9.96 6.49 4.70
N ILE A 359 -10.33 7.56 5.39
CA ILE A 359 -10.65 7.51 6.82
C ILE A 359 -11.79 6.51 7.07
N LEU A 360 -12.81 6.47 6.20
CA LEU A 360 -13.92 5.51 6.33
C LEU A 360 -13.45 4.05 6.34
N ALA A 361 -12.50 3.72 5.47
CA ALA A 361 -11.95 2.37 5.44
C ALA A 361 -11.02 2.10 6.63
N HIS A 362 -10.21 3.08 7.05
CA HIS A 362 -9.35 2.92 8.23
C HIS A 362 -10.17 2.67 9.49
N ASP A 363 -11.27 3.41 9.69
CA ASP A 363 -12.15 3.23 10.84
C ASP A 363 -12.83 1.88 10.78
N PHE A 364 -13.46 1.54 9.66
CA PHE A 364 -14.15 0.27 9.49
C PHE A 364 -13.21 -0.94 9.71
N ILE A 365 -12.04 -0.95 9.06
CA ILE A 365 -11.05 -2.02 9.22
C ILE A 365 -10.51 -2.04 10.65
N GLY A 366 -10.22 -0.87 11.22
CA GLY A 366 -9.70 -0.75 12.57
C GLY A 366 -10.65 -1.27 13.63
N ASP A 367 -11.94 -0.94 13.51
CA ASP A 367 -12.98 -1.40 14.42
C ASP A 367 -13.19 -2.92 14.28
N TRP A 368 -13.29 -3.42 13.03
CA TRP A 368 -13.41 -4.85 12.76
C TRP A 368 -12.22 -5.66 13.32
N LEU A 369 -10.98 -5.18 13.13
CA LEU A 369 -9.78 -5.80 13.69
C LEU A 369 -9.76 -5.73 15.22
N THR A 370 -10.26 -4.63 15.80
CA THR A 370 -10.37 -4.49 17.27
C THR A 370 -11.31 -5.54 17.84
N ASP A 371 -12.48 -5.71 17.24
CA ASP A 371 -13.45 -6.73 17.68
C ASP A 371 -12.91 -8.15 17.55
N LEU A 372 -12.15 -8.42 16.48
CA LEU A 372 -11.54 -9.72 16.22
C LEU A 372 -10.36 -10.04 17.14
N LEU A 373 -9.45 -9.07 17.34
CA LEU A 373 -8.16 -9.30 17.99
C LEU A 373 -8.14 -8.93 19.48
N HIS A 374 -9.14 -8.17 19.96
CA HIS A 374 -9.38 -7.85 21.37
C HIS A 374 -10.82 -8.26 21.77
N PRO A 375 -11.21 -9.54 21.67
CA PRO A 375 -12.56 -9.93 21.99
C PRO A 375 -12.89 -9.52 23.43
N GLN A 376 -14.00 -8.82 23.58
CA GLN A 376 -14.53 -8.49 24.93
C GLN A 376 -14.84 -9.80 25.66
N PRO A 377 -14.51 -9.91 26.96
CA PRO A 377 -14.70 -11.14 27.73
C PRO A 377 -16.18 -11.52 27.87
#